data_3255368dd99bc34ba84b8755121175dc
#
_entry.id   3255368dd99bc34ba84b8755121175dc
#
_cell.length_a   1.000
_cell.length_b   1.000
_cell.length_c   1.000
_cell.angle_alpha   90.00
_cell.angle_beta   90.00
_cell.angle_gamma   90.00
#
_symmetry.space_group_name_H-M   'P 1'
#
loop_
_entity.id
_entity.type
_entity.pdbx_description
1 polymer ?
#
loop_
_entity_poly.entity_id
_entity_poly.type
_entity_poly.pdbx_seq_one_letter_code
_entity_poly.pdbx_strand_id
1 'polypeptide(L)'
;MKNMLRYVVPAIWALLATLCGQTAAAAIDAKISFETEIPKAFVCGENSTAELSGLHYKDGSRSLRWSWSAPSTLRFNDFGQLMRSLRVKGAGVMLWIYNPRAVDADMRFSFETPTGEVPYRFDFHMDFTGWRACWIKYNDMPGDHASQQVSRLTISTPAGVESGELFLDRLTFSEVKLHDQITPDKQIP
;
A
#
# COMPACT_ATOMS: atom_id res chain seq x y z
N MET A 1 41.70 -52.71 55.45
CA MET A 1 41.69 -52.86 53.99
C MET A 1 40.31 -52.48 53.52
N LYS A 2 40.14 -51.26 53.04
CA LYS A 2 38.84 -50.70 52.56
C LYS A 2 39.03 -50.28 51.12
N ASN A 3 38.35 -50.98 50.24
CA ASN A 3 38.27 -50.66 48.83
C ASN A 3 37.33 -49.43 48.59
N MET A 4 37.86 -48.35 48.10
CA MET A 4 37.11 -47.21 47.69
C MET A 4 36.84 -47.32 46.17
N LEU A 5 35.64 -47.68 45.85
CA LEU A 5 35.12 -47.62 44.45
C LEU A 5 34.87 -46.15 44.04
N ARG A 6 35.62 -45.67 43.11
CA ARG A 6 35.38 -44.33 42.48
C ARG A 6 34.40 -44.48 41.33
N TYR A 7 33.21 -43.96 41.52
CA TYR A 7 32.26 -43.77 40.38
C TYR A 7 32.68 -42.58 39.56
N VAL A 8 33.02 -42.85 38.32
CA VAL A 8 33.20 -41.80 37.28
C VAL A 8 31.84 -41.56 36.66
N VAL A 9 31.28 -40.38 36.85
CA VAL A 9 30.05 -39.94 36.19
C VAL A 9 30.46 -39.24 34.89
N PRO A 10 30.04 -39.71 33.69
CA PRO A 10 30.26 -38.97 32.47
C PRO A 10 29.26 -37.84 32.41
N ALA A 11 29.77 -36.60 32.37
CA ALA A 11 28.98 -35.40 32.06
C ALA A 11 28.61 -35.41 30.61
N ILE A 12 27.35 -35.72 30.30
CA ILE A 12 26.78 -35.55 28.97
C ILE A 12 26.45 -34.07 28.81
N TRP A 13 27.29 -33.36 28.07
CA TRP A 13 27.01 -32.02 27.60
C TRP A 13 26.03 -32.13 26.43
N ALA A 14 24.74 -31.91 26.74
CA ALA A 14 23.73 -31.70 25.69
C ALA A 14 23.94 -30.31 25.07
N LEU A 15 24.56 -30.29 23.90
CA LEU A 15 24.66 -29.10 23.06
C LEU A 15 23.25 -28.84 22.47
N LEU A 16 22.46 -28.01 23.14
CA LEU A 16 21.26 -27.42 22.54
C LEU A 16 21.73 -26.39 21.54
N ALA A 17 21.88 -26.82 20.27
CA ALA A 17 21.97 -25.92 19.15
C ALA A 17 20.60 -25.28 18.96
N THR A 18 20.40 -24.08 19.52
CA THR A 18 19.27 -23.23 19.23
C THR A 18 19.43 -22.77 17.79
N LEU A 19 18.82 -23.49 16.85
CA LEU A 19 18.60 -22.97 15.50
C LEU A 19 17.67 -21.75 15.63
N CYS A 20 18.27 -20.59 15.77
CA CYS A 20 17.58 -19.33 15.54
C CYS A 20 17.29 -19.26 14.04
N GLY A 21 16.17 -19.86 13.63
CA GLY A 21 15.63 -19.69 12.30
C GLY A 21 15.25 -18.23 12.13
N GLN A 22 16.17 -17.44 11.61
CA GLN A 22 15.82 -16.17 11.00
C GLN A 22 14.95 -16.51 9.78
N THR A 23 13.64 -16.55 9.97
CA THR A 23 12.71 -16.40 8.87
C THR A 23 12.98 -15.02 8.30
N ALA A 24 13.74 -14.97 7.21
CA ALA A 24 13.77 -13.80 6.37
C ALA A 24 12.29 -13.49 6.07
N ALA A 25 11.80 -12.38 6.62
CA ALA A 25 10.49 -11.88 6.26
C ALA A 25 10.55 -11.68 4.75
N ALA A 26 9.88 -12.57 4.01
CA ALA A 26 9.71 -12.38 2.57
C ALA A 26 9.16 -10.97 2.39
N ALA A 27 9.82 -10.18 1.54
CA ALA A 27 9.30 -8.89 1.16
C ALA A 27 7.88 -9.14 0.63
N ILE A 28 6.88 -8.69 1.38
CA ILE A 28 5.48 -8.87 1.00
C ILE A 28 5.29 -7.86 -0.13
N ASP A 29 5.33 -8.33 -1.36
CA ASP A 29 4.76 -7.62 -2.50
C ASP A 29 3.24 -7.57 -2.28
N ALA A 30 2.84 -6.64 -1.44
CA ALA A 30 1.43 -6.46 -1.15
C ALA A 30 0.80 -5.73 -2.33
N LYS A 31 0.25 -6.53 -3.23
CA LYS A 31 -0.58 -6.07 -4.34
C LYS A 31 -2.04 -6.24 -3.94
N ILE A 32 -2.81 -5.19 -4.01
CA ILE A 32 -4.26 -5.20 -3.90
C ILE A 32 -4.82 -4.99 -5.31
N SER A 33 -5.41 -6.06 -5.84
CA SER A 33 -6.13 -6.05 -7.11
C SER A 33 -7.61 -6.25 -6.80
N PHE A 34 -8.48 -5.41 -7.03
CA PHE A 34 -9.90 -5.45 -6.66
C PHE A 34 -10.73 -6.48 -7.46
N GLU A 35 -10.22 -7.71 -7.61
CA GLU A 35 -10.85 -8.73 -8.46
C GLU A 35 -12.07 -9.38 -7.82
N THR A 36 -12.00 -9.70 -6.54
CA THR A 36 -13.02 -10.49 -5.86
C THR A 36 -13.78 -9.69 -4.79
N GLU A 37 -13.08 -8.81 -4.11
CA GLU A 37 -13.65 -8.01 -3.01
C GLU A 37 -12.91 -6.69 -2.85
N ILE A 38 -13.56 -5.74 -2.22
CA ILE A 38 -12.92 -4.55 -1.67
C ILE A 38 -12.49 -4.90 -0.25
N PRO A 39 -11.17 -4.87 0.06
CA PRO A 39 -10.72 -5.18 1.41
C PRO A 39 -11.42 -4.31 2.45
N LYS A 40 -11.83 -4.91 3.58
CA LYS A 40 -12.55 -4.21 4.67
C LYS A 40 -11.78 -3.00 5.24
N ALA A 41 -10.48 -2.95 5.01
CA ALA A 41 -9.65 -1.82 5.39
C ALA A 41 -9.94 -0.54 4.58
N PHE A 42 -10.59 -0.66 3.42
CA PHE A 42 -11.04 0.49 2.64
C PHE A 42 -12.34 1.04 3.20
N VAL A 43 -12.35 2.33 3.50
CA VAL A 43 -13.51 3.02 4.07
C VAL A 43 -13.73 4.31 3.29
N CYS A 44 -14.92 4.47 2.72
CA CYS A 44 -15.34 5.70 2.08
C CYS A 44 -15.68 6.76 3.14
N GLY A 45 -15.33 8.01 2.85
CA GLY A 45 -15.83 9.16 3.58
C GLY A 45 -17.31 9.42 3.25
N GLU A 46 -17.88 10.40 3.93
CA GLU A 46 -19.25 10.84 3.65
C GLU A 46 -19.39 11.25 2.18
N ASN A 47 -20.59 11.08 1.63
CA ASN A 47 -20.94 11.43 0.25
C ASN A 47 -20.15 10.68 -0.83
N SER A 48 -19.54 9.54 -0.47
CA SER A 48 -18.86 8.69 -1.47
C SER A 48 -19.16 7.21 -1.26
N THR A 49 -19.00 6.46 -2.35
CA THR A 49 -19.21 5.01 -2.37
C THR A 49 -18.07 4.35 -3.14
N ALA A 50 -17.76 3.11 -2.76
CA ALA A 50 -16.83 2.25 -3.48
C ALA A 50 -17.51 0.93 -3.82
N GLU A 51 -17.38 0.49 -5.06
CA GLU A 51 -17.92 -0.77 -5.56
C GLU A 51 -16.93 -1.45 -6.51
N LEU A 52 -17.07 -2.75 -6.70
CA LEU A 52 -16.33 -3.46 -7.75
C LEU A 52 -16.96 -3.16 -9.10
N SER A 53 -16.12 -2.89 -10.10
CA SER A 53 -16.57 -2.57 -11.45
C SER A 53 -15.77 -3.30 -12.51
N GLY A 54 -16.44 -3.83 -13.51
CA GLY A 54 -15.85 -4.38 -14.72
C GLY A 54 -15.79 -3.40 -15.89
N LEU A 55 -16.10 -2.11 -15.68
CA LEU A 55 -16.11 -1.12 -16.77
C LEU A 55 -14.70 -0.72 -17.20
N HIS A 56 -13.84 -0.42 -16.22
CA HIS A 56 -12.46 -0.06 -16.44
C HIS A 56 -11.60 -0.80 -15.45
N TYR A 57 -10.64 -1.59 -15.92
CA TYR A 57 -9.70 -2.34 -15.09
C TYR A 57 -8.32 -2.36 -15.77
N LYS A 58 -7.27 -2.37 -14.98
CA LYS A 58 -5.88 -2.37 -15.46
C LYS A 58 -5.28 -3.76 -15.41
N ASP A 59 -5.65 -4.53 -14.40
CA ASP A 59 -5.21 -5.89 -14.15
C ASP A 59 -6.43 -6.77 -13.90
N GLY A 60 -6.43 -8.01 -14.41
CA GLY A 60 -7.54 -8.94 -14.23
C GLY A 60 -8.82 -8.55 -14.99
N SER A 61 -9.94 -8.39 -14.30
CA SER A 61 -11.28 -8.19 -14.86
C SER A 61 -12.12 -7.14 -14.13
N ARG A 62 -11.63 -6.62 -13.00
CA ARG A 62 -12.33 -5.64 -12.18
C ARG A 62 -11.38 -4.63 -11.56
N SER A 63 -11.94 -3.51 -11.15
CA SER A 63 -11.29 -2.46 -10.39
C SER A 63 -12.22 -1.94 -9.30
N LEU A 64 -11.72 -1.09 -8.42
CA LEU A 64 -12.54 -0.34 -7.49
C LEU A 64 -13.05 0.93 -8.17
N ARG A 65 -14.36 1.05 -8.37
CA ARG A 65 -15.02 2.29 -8.75
C ARG A 65 -15.31 3.10 -7.49
N TRP A 66 -14.75 4.28 -7.39
CA TRP A 66 -14.99 5.23 -6.31
C TRP A 66 -15.74 6.43 -6.86
N SER A 67 -16.95 6.68 -6.35
CA SER A 67 -17.82 7.77 -6.77
C SER A 67 -18.14 8.69 -5.61
N TRP A 68 -18.31 9.99 -5.88
CA TRP A 68 -18.64 10.98 -4.86
C TRP A 68 -19.62 12.03 -5.40
N SER A 69 -20.45 12.60 -4.49
CA SER A 69 -21.43 13.67 -4.76
C SER A 69 -21.12 14.97 -4.02
N ALA A 70 -20.06 14.97 -3.20
CA ALA A 70 -19.44 16.13 -2.56
C ALA A 70 -17.99 15.77 -2.22
N PRO A 71 -17.10 16.72 -1.94
CA PRO A 71 -15.72 16.44 -1.56
C PRO A 71 -15.63 15.38 -0.46
N SER A 72 -14.84 14.35 -0.70
CA SER A 72 -14.78 13.17 0.14
C SER A 72 -13.39 12.54 0.19
N THR A 73 -13.28 11.42 0.90
CA THR A 73 -12.03 10.66 1.03
C THR A 73 -12.27 9.17 0.86
N LEU A 74 -11.27 8.48 0.34
CA LEU A 74 -11.15 7.03 0.41
C LEU A 74 -9.96 6.72 1.34
N ARG A 75 -10.22 6.01 2.44
CA ARG A 75 -9.21 5.67 3.43
C ARG A 75 -8.87 4.20 3.35
N PHE A 76 -7.60 3.90 3.38
CA PHE A 76 -7.09 2.56 3.57
C PHE A 76 -6.49 2.47 4.97
N ASN A 77 -7.23 1.86 5.89
CA ASN A 77 -6.81 1.59 7.25
C ASN A 77 -5.92 0.34 7.29
N ASP A 78 -5.22 0.11 8.40
CA ASP A 78 -4.39 -1.07 8.61
C ASP A 78 -3.16 -1.17 7.67
N PHE A 79 -2.67 -0.01 7.29
CA PHE A 79 -1.49 0.15 6.46
C PHE A 79 -0.18 -0.26 7.17
N GLY A 80 -0.21 -0.38 8.49
CA GLY A 80 0.98 -0.53 9.34
C GLY A 80 1.86 -1.75 9.06
N GLN A 81 1.30 -2.87 8.61
CA GLN A 81 2.08 -4.05 8.24
C GLN A 81 2.76 -3.88 6.89
N LEU A 82 2.09 -3.20 5.96
CA LEU A 82 2.62 -2.93 4.62
C LEU A 82 3.75 -1.91 4.68
N MET A 83 3.67 -0.94 5.60
CA MET A 83 4.72 0.07 5.82
C MET A 83 6.05 -0.49 6.30
N ARG A 84 6.09 -1.68 6.85
CA ARG A 84 7.38 -2.32 7.20
C ARG A 84 8.23 -2.60 5.97
N SER A 85 7.61 -2.85 4.84
CA SER A 85 8.29 -3.03 3.56
C SER A 85 8.79 -1.71 2.96
N LEU A 86 8.20 -0.57 3.33
CA LEU A 86 8.58 0.75 2.82
C LEU A 86 9.91 1.27 3.37
N ARG A 87 10.50 0.63 4.36
CA ARG A 87 11.86 0.93 4.86
C ARG A 87 12.96 0.45 3.91
N VAL A 88 12.61 -0.32 2.90
CA VAL A 88 13.57 -0.80 1.90
C VAL A 88 13.88 0.36 0.95
N LYS A 89 15.18 0.58 0.69
CA LYS A 89 15.62 1.59 -0.27
C LYS A 89 14.97 1.33 -1.62
N GLY A 90 14.27 2.32 -2.15
CA GLY A 90 13.56 2.22 -3.42
C GLY A 90 12.10 1.77 -3.31
N ALA A 91 11.63 1.44 -2.09
CA ALA A 91 10.22 1.16 -1.88
C ALA A 91 9.35 2.40 -2.12
N GLY A 92 8.13 2.18 -2.56
CA GLY A 92 7.18 3.23 -2.85
C GLY A 92 5.75 2.72 -2.92
N VAL A 93 4.85 3.60 -3.24
CA VAL A 93 3.45 3.30 -3.52
C VAL A 93 3.18 3.50 -5.00
N MET A 94 2.41 2.63 -5.59
CA MET A 94 1.88 2.75 -6.95
C MET A 94 0.40 2.37 -6.95
N LEU A 95 -0.41 3.19 -7.59
CA LEU A 95 -1.82 2.98 -7.82
C LEU A 95 -2.14 3.33 -9.26
N TRP A 96 -2.82 2.45 -9.98
CA TRP A 96 -3.38 2.82 -11.28
C TRP A 96 -4.71 3.52 -11.09
N ILE A 97 -4.85 4.67 -11.75
CA ILE A 97 -6.04 5.52 -11.69
C ILE A 97 -6.55 5.71 -13.10
N TYR A 98 -7.81 5.32 -13.34
CA TYR A 98 -8.54 5.70 -14.52
C TYR A 98 -9.39 6.93 -14.24
N ASN A 99 -9.16 7.99 -14.99
CA ASN A 99 -9.93 9.22 -14.90
C ASN A 99 -10.81 9.33 -16.15
N PRO A 100 -12.15 9.29 -16.02
CA PRO A 100 -13.03 9.43 -17.19
C PRO A 100 -13.03 10.84 -17.76
N ARG A 101 -12.64 11.86 -17.00
CA ARG A 101 -12.62 13.24 -17.42
C ARG A 101 -11.47 14.02 -16.80
N ALA A 102 -10.58 14.55 -17.64
CA ALA A 102 -9.50 15.43 -17.21
C ALA A 102 -10.03 16.66 -16.45
N VAL A 103 -9.40 16.98 -15.34
CA VAL A 103 -9.66 18.17 -14.53
C VAL A 103 -8.33 18.81 -14.12
N ASP A 104 -8.28 20.14 -14.13
CA ASP A 104 -7.11 20.89 -13.64
C ASP A 104 -7.17 20.99 -12.12
N ALA A 105 -6.92 19.87 -11.46
CA ALA A 105 -7.00 19.74 -10.01
C ALA A 105 -6.08 18.63 -9.51
N ASP A 106 -5.64 18.76 -8.26
CA ASP A 106 -4.81 17.78 -7.59
C ASP A 106 -5.64 16.87 -6.67
N MET A 107 -5.35 15.60 -6.75
CA MET A 107 -5.80 14.57 -5.80
C MET A 107 -4.71 14.34 -4.77
N ARG A 108 -5.02 14.47 -3.49
CA ARG A 108 -4.04 14.36 -2.39
C ARG A 108 -3.99 12.99 -1.79
N PHE A 109 -2.79 12.48 -1.60
CA PHE A 109 -2.46 11.28 -0.86
C PHE A 109 -1.78 11.66 0.45
N SER A 110 -2.40 11.31 1.56
CA SER A 110 -1.92 11.59 2.92
C SER A 110 -1.65 10.28 3.65
N PHE A 111 -0.45 10.17 4.20
CA PHE A 111 -0.08 9.03 5.04
C PHE A 111 -0.16 9.46 6.49
N GLU A 112 -1.05 8.85 7.25
CA GLU A 112 -1.42 9.28 8.59
C GLU A 112 -0.92 8.31 9.66
N THR A 113 -0.48 8.86 10.79
CA THR A 113 -0.17 8.10 11.99
C THR A 113 -1.45 7.63 12.70
N PRO A 114 -1.37 6.72 13.68
CA PRO A 114 -2.52 6.38 14.52
C PRO A 114 -3.13 7.57 15.25
N THR A 115 -2.34 8.62 15.52
CA THR A 115 -2.78 9.87 16.18
C THR A 115 -3.37 10.90 15.22
N GLY A 116 -3.34 10.63 13.91
CA GLY A 116 -3.90 11.50 12.87
C GLY A 116 -2.93 12.56 12.33
N GLU A 117 -1.66 12.52 12.74
CA GLU A 117 -0.62 13.36 12.12
C GLU A 117 -0.35 12.86 10.69
N VAL A 118 0.06 13.78 9.81
CA VAL A 118 0.35 13.49 8.39
C VAL A 118 1.84 13.71 8.13
N PRO A 119 2.71 12.74 8.47
CA PRO A 119 4.15 12.88 8.25
C PRO A 119 4.54 12.93 6.78
N TYR A 120 3.76 12.30 5.90
CA TYR A 120 4.04 12.25 4.45
C TYR A 120 2.78 12.54 3.66
N ARG A 121 2.95 13.25 2.54
CA ARG A 121 1.90 13.51 1.57
C ARG A 121 2.48 13.76 0.20
N PHE A 122 1.68 13.54 -0.83
CA PHE A 122 1.94 14.04 -2.17
C PHE A 122 0.63 14.33 -2.88
N ASP A 123 0.72 15.14 -3.92
CA ASP A 123 -0.40 15.49 -4.77
C ASP A 123 -0.19 14.87 -6.15
N PHE A 124 -1.28 14.41 -6.76
CA PHE A 124 -1.31 13.80 -8.08
C PHE A 124 -2.26 14.56 -8.98
N HIS A 125 -1.72 15.12 -10.05
CA HIS A 125 -2.48 15.99 -10.95
C HIS A 125 -3.39 15.21 -11.88
N MET A 126 -4.65 15.62 -11.99
CA MET A 126 -5.72 14.90 -12.67
C MET A 126 -6.04 15.44 -14.08
N ASP A 127 -5.07 16.03 -14.76
CA ASP A 127 -5.16 16.63 -16.10
C ASP A 127 -5.23 15.63 -17.27
N PHE A 128 -5.58 14.40 -16.99
CA PHE A 128 -5.57 13.31 -17.97
C PHE A 128 -6.93 12.61 -18.05
N THR A 129 -7.17 11.94 -19.18
CA THR A 129 -8.26 10.98 -19.36
C THR A 129 -7.65 9.60 -19.61
N GLY A 130 -8.31 8.54 -19.10
CA GLY A 130 -7.82 7.17 -19.21
C GLY A 130 -6.94 6.77 -18.03
N TRP A 131 -6.13 5.73 -18.21
CA TRP A 131 -5.28 5.18 -17.18
C TRP A 131 -3.96 5.94 -17.04
N ARG A 132 -3.60 6.29 -15.79
CA ARG A 132 -2.27 6.80 -15.44
C ARG A 132 -1.80 6.15 -14.13
N ALA A 133 -0.52 5.77 -14.09
CA ALA A 133 0.10 5.30 -12.85
C ALA A 133 0.41 6.48 -11.93
N CYS A 134 -0.20 6.48 -10.77
CA CYS A 134 0.14 7.35 -9.65
C CYS A 134 1.19 6.63 -8.81
N TRP A 135 2.43 7.10 -8.79
CA TRP A 135 3.50 6.44 -8.07
C TRP A 135 4.50 7.42 -7.50
N ILE A 136 5.06 7.06 -6.37
CA ILE A 136 6.14 7.82 -5.74
C ILE A 136 6.99 6.89 -4.87
N LYS A 137 8.30 7.12 -4.86
CA LYS A 137 9.17 6.48 -3.87
C LYS A 137 8.96 7.12 -2.52
N TYR A 138 9.02 6.30 -1.48
CA TYR A 138 8.81 6.75 -0.12
C TYR A 138 9.76 7.88 0.30
N ASN A 139 11.05 7.75 -0.06
CA ASN A 139 12.06 8.75 0.26
C ASN A 139 11.93 10.05 -0.55
N ASP A 140 11.13 10.06 -1.61
CA ASP A 140 10.92 11.23 -2.46
C ASP A 140 9.65 12.00 -2.04
N MET A 141 8.85 11.46 -1.09
CA MET A 141 7.67 12.15 -0.58
C MET A 141 8.07 13.34 0.29
N PRO A 142 7.44 14.51 0.10
CA PRO A 142 7.57 15.60 1.04
C PRO A 142 7.07 15.22 2.44
N GLY A 143 7.82 15.56 3.49
CA GLY A 143 7.39 15.33 4.87
C GLY A 143 8.51 14.99 5.84
N ASP A 144 8.13 14.59 7.05
CA ASP A 144 9.05 14.19 8.11
C ASP A 144 9.40 12.69 8.01
N HIS A 145 10.58 12.40 7.47
CA HIS A 145 11.08 11.04 7.32
C HIS A 145 11.51 10.36 8.65
N ALA A 146 11.51 11.09 9.75
CA ALA A 146 11.79 10.53 11.07
C ALA A 146 10.58 9.80 11.66
N SER A 147 9.37 10.22 11.33
CA SER A 147 8.15 9.57 11.80
C SER A 147 7.89 8.27 11.02
N GLN A 148 7.83 7.15 11.75
CA GLN A 148 7.80 5.82 11.14
C GLN A 148 6.50 5.05 11.43
N GLN A 149 5.51 5.68 12.04
CA GLN A 149 4.29 5.00 12.48
C GLN A 149 3.07 5.39 11.63
N VAL A 150 3.21 5.29 10.31
CA VAL A 150 2.06 5.45 9.44
C VAL A 150 1.16 4.22 9.56
N SER A 151 -0.12 4.44 9.78
CA SER A 151 -1.14 3.39 9.91
C SER A 151 -2.24 3.47 8.86
N ARG A 152 -2.36 4.62 8.17
CA ARG A 152 -3.45 4.88 7.23
C ARG A 152 -2.95 5.62 6.01
N LEU A 153 -3.51 5.27 4.85
CA LEU A 153 -3.45 6.07 3.63
C LEU A 153 -4.84 6.68 3.40
N THR A 154 -4.89 8.00 3.27
CA THR A 154 -6.11 8.74 2.91
C THR A 154 -5.90 9.37 1.54
N ILE A 155 -6.83 9.09 0.63
CA ILE A 155 -6.89 9.67 -0.72
C ILE A 155 -8.07 10.63 -0.73
N SER A 156 -7.83 11.92 -1.04
CA SER A 156 -8.89 12.92 -1.16
C SER A 156 -9.36 13.02 -2.60
N THR A 157 -10.63 13.36 -2.81
CA THR A 157 -11.13 13.75 -4.13
C THR A 157 -10.35 14.91 -4.70
N PRO A 158 -10.29 15.09 -6.04
CA PRO A 158 -9.60 16.23 -6.63
C PRO A 158 -10.15 17.55 -6.10
N ALA A 159 -9.25 18.47 -5.78
CA ALA A 159 -9.58 19.73 -5.13
C ALA A 159 -10.56 20.55 -5.98
N GLY A 160 -11.66 21.04 -5.37
CA GLY A 160 -12.67 21.84 -6.06
C GLY A 160 -13.59 21.06 -6.99
N VAL A 161 -13.49 19.73 -7.04
CA VAL A 161 -14.38 18.88 -7.85
C VAL A 161 -15.51 18.35 -6.95
N GLU A 162 -16.70 18.92 -7.10
CA GLU A 162 -17.87 18.62 -6.26
C GLU A 162 -18.35 17.17 -6.42
N SER A 163 -18.36 16.65 -7.65
CA SER A 163 -18.81 15.28 -7.89
C SER A 163 -18.02 14.62 -9.01
N GLY A 164 -17.92 13.30 -8.95
CA GLY A 164 -17.18 12.54 -9.95
C GLY A 164 -17.05 11.08 -9.64
N GLU A 165 -16.27 10.41 -10.46
CA GLU A 165 -15.89 9.01 -10.27
C GLU A 165 -14.47 8.75 -10.77
N LEU A 166 -13.82 7.79 -10.19
CA LEU A 166 -12.52 7.25 -10.60
C LEU A 166 -12.55 5.73 -10.50
N PHE A 167 -11.69 5.08 -11.29
CA PHE A 167 -11.47 3.64 -11.13
C PHE A 167 -10.03 3.43 -10.67
N LEU A 168 -9.88 2.70 -9.60
CA LEU A 168 -8.60 2.46 -8.93
C LEU A 168 -8.26 0.98 -9.05
N ASP A 169 -7.02 0.70 -9.43
CA ASP A 169 -6.59 -0.67 -9.60
C ASP A 169 -5.13 -0.86 -9.24
N ARG A 170 -4.76 -2.08 -8.90
CA ARG A 170 -3.39 -2.53 -8.69
C ARG A 170 -2.63 -1.62 -7.70
N LEU A 171 -3.18 -1.43 -6.51
CA LEU A 171 -2.46 -0.74 -5.44
C LEU A 171 -1.31 -1.62 -4.94
N THR A 172 -0.09 -1.11 -5.04
CA THR A 172 1.14 -1.83 -4.73
C THR A 172 2.00 -1.04 -3.76
N PHE A 173 2.57 -1.72 -2.78
CA PHE A 173 3.46 -1.17 -1.75
C PHE A 173 4.78 -1.95 -1.77
N SER A 174 5.54 -1.83 -2.80
CA SER A 174 6.78 -2.55 -2.97
C SER A 174 7.83 -1.70 -3.65
N GLU A 175 8.94 -2.28 -4.02
CA GLU A 175 9.90 -1.63 -4.87
C GLU A 175 9.22 -1.23 -6.20
N VAL A 176 9.12 0.07 -6.43
CA VAL A 176 8.53 0.59 -7.66
C VAL A 176 9.51 0.38 -8.80
N LYS A 177 9.20 -0.57 -9.67
CA LYS A 177 9.99 -0.84 -10.86
C LYS A 177 9.53 0.07 -11.99
N LEU A 178 10.47 0.80 -12.57
CA LEU A 178 10.19 1.76 -13.63
C LEU A 178 9.47 1.14 -14.83
N HIS A 179 9.75 -0.12 -15.11
CA HIS A 179 9.19 -0.84 -16.25
C HIS A 179 7.68 -1.13 -16.09
N ASP A 180 7.16 -1.23 -14.86
CA ASP A 180 5.73 -1.39 -14.60
C ASP A 180 4.92 -0.13 -14.97
N GLN A 181 5.60 1.00 -15.15
CA GLN A 181 5.00 2.29 -15.48
C GLN A 181 4.83 2.49 -16.98
N ILE A 182 5.70 1.87 -17.78
CA ILE A 182 5.75 2.05 -19.23
C ILE A 182 4.98 0.95 -19.98
N THR A 183 4.41 -0.02 -19.27
CA THR A 183 3.62 -1.05 -19.95
C THR A 183 2.39 -0.39 -20.57
N PRO A 184 2.24 -0.40 -21.89
CA PRO A 184 1.09 0.20 -22.55
C PRO A 184 -0.21 -0.38 -21.99
N ASP A 185 -1.20 0.46 -21.86
CA ASP A 185 -2.54 0.02 -21.48
C ASP A 185 -3.04 -1.00 -22.51
N LYS A 186 -3.33 -2.21 -22.07
CA LYS A 186 -3.91 -3.25 -22.92
C LYS A 186 -5.39 -3.01 -23.21
N GLN A 187 -5.97 -2.02 -22.57
CA GLN A 187 -7.39 -1.68 -22.64
C GLN A 187 -7.60 -0.27 -23.21
N ILE A 188 -6.88 0.08 -24.23
CA ILE A 188 -7.26 1.26 -25.03
C ILE A 188 -8.55 0.89 -25.75
N PRO A 189 -9.64 1.63 -25.52
CA PRO A 189 -10.90 1.38 -26.22
C PRO A 189 -10.78 1.60 -27.71
#